data_96d56157b513ac7eb07a980784d6a520
#
_entry.id   96d56157b513ac7eb07a980784d6a520
#
_cell.length_a   1.000
_cell.length_b   1.000
_cell.length_c   1.000
_cell.angle_alpha   90.00
_cell.angle_beta   90.00
_cell.angle_gamma   90.00
#
_symmetry.space_group_name_H-M   'P 1'
#
loop_
_entity.id
_entity.type
_entity.pdbx_description
1 polymer ?
#
loop_
_entity_poly.entity_id
_entity_poly.type
_entity_poly.pdbx_seq_one_letter_code
_entity_poly.pdbx_strand_id
1 'polypeptide(L)'
;MRPFKRTVEKVLAWIANAFLILMTGALWYMHSSGILHDPRFVAKFKEELAKRPDTNIGYTADQLINHLAVGLKYYAIFYIVLTIIAIIATILIKKRIVSGILLLLVAIITAVTSGGVLIPSYLLHFIVAIMLFVRKDQGPAKPLETIETINYL
;
A
#
# COMPACT_ATOMS: atom_id res chain seq x y z
N MET A 1 2.19 35.06 -3.99
CA MET A 1 2.36 33.92 -3.05
C MET A 1 2.54 32.64 -3.82
N ARG A 2 3.61 31.88 -3.58
CA ARG A 2 3.79 30.59 -4.26
C ARG A 2 2.91 29.54 -3.57
N PRO A 3 2.04 28.81 -4.31
CA PRO A 3 1.23 27.78 -3.71
C PRO A 3 2.15 26.71 -3.08
N PHE A 4 1.80 26.23 -1.89
CA PHE A 4 2.55 25.18 -1.20
C PHE A 4 2.58 23.92 -2.06
N LYS A 5 3.76 23.57 -2.56
CA LYS A 5 3.92 22.39 -3.44
C LYS A 5 4.18 21.14 -2.60
N ARG A 6 3.26 20.19 -2.63
CA ARG A 6 3.38 18.86 -1.99
C ARG A 6 4.06 17.86 -2.93
N THR A 7 5.17 18.29 -3.53
CA THR A 7 5.87 17.48 -4.55
C THR A 7 6.50 16.25 -3.90
N VAL A 8 7.11 16.41 -2.73
CA VAL A 8 7.80 15.31 -2.02
C VAL A 8 6.81 14.23 -1.60
N GLU A 9 5.68 14.63 -0.99
CA GLU A 9 4.63 13.72 -0.57
C GLU A 9 4.05 12.93 -1.75
N LYS A 10 3.86 13.60 -2.89
CA LYS A 10 3.40 12.96 -4.12
C LYS A 10 4.39 11.95 -4.66
N VAL A 11 5.66 12.33 -4.76
CA VAL A 11 6.70 11.44 -5.30
C VAL A 11 6.83 10.20 -4.44
N LEU A 12 6.90 10.35 -3.11
CA LEU A 12 6.99 9.22 -2.18
C LEU A 12 5.76 8.32 -2.26
N ALA A 13 4.55 8.90 -2.34
CA ALA A 13 3.32 8.13 -2.50
C ALA A 13 3.29 7.36 -3.82
N TRP A 14 3.75 7.94 -4.93
CA TRP A 14 3.83 7.24 -6.22
C TRP A 14 4.86 6.11 -6.21
N ILE A 15 6.01 6.29 -5.55
CA ILE A 15 6.99 5.22 -5.36
C ILE A 15 6.38 4.07 -4.55
N ALA A 16 5.67 4.39 -3.45
CA ALA A 16 4.98 3.38 -2.65
C ALA A 16 3.91 2.63 -3.45
N ASN A 17 3.13 3.35 -4.26
CA ASN A 17 2.14 2.75 -5.16
C ASN A 17 2.77 1.84 -6.22
N ALA A 18 3.97 2.19 -6.74
CA ALA A 18 4.68 1.33 -7.68
C ALA A 18 4.99 -0.05 -7.08
N PHE A 19 5.41 -0.11 -5.81
CA PHE A 19 5.62 -1.39 -5.11
C PHE A 19 4.31 -2.18 -4.95
N LEU A 20 3.19 -1.51 -4.63
CA LEU A 20 1.88 -2.16 -4.57
C LEU A 20 1.45 -2.70 -5.93
N ILE A 21 1.63 -1.92 -7.00
CA ILE A 21 1.29 -2.34 -8.37
C ILE A 21 2.11 -3.56 -8.78
N LEU A 22 3.42 -3.55 -8.50
CA LEU A 22 4.30 -4.69 -8.79
C LEU A 22 3.84 -5.94 -8.04
N MET A 23 3.53 -5.82 -6.75
CA MET A 23 3.03 -6.95 -5.95
C MET A 23 1.69 -7.46 -6.47
N THR A 24 0.75 -6.54 -6.76
CA THR A 24 -0.56 -6.88 -7.31
C THR A 24 -0.43 -7.60 -8.65
N GLY A 25 0.46 -7.11 -9.52
CA GLY A 25 0.77 -7.74 -10.81
C GLY A 25 1.38 -9.12 -10.65
N ALA A 26 2.30 -9.31 -9.70
CA ALA A 26 2.91 -10.59 -9.41
C ALA A 26 1.88 -11.61 -8.88
N LEU A 27 1.02 -11.21 -7.95
CA LEU A 27 -0.05 -12.07 -7.42
C LEU A 27 -1.04 -12.48 -8.53
N TRP A 28 -1.42 -11.53 -9.37
CA TRP A 28 -2.30 -11.81 -10.50
C TRP A 28 -1.66 -12.74 -11.52
N TYR A 29 -0.38 -12.51 -11.84
CA TYR A 29 0.40 -13.40 -12.71
C TYR A 29 0.49 -14.81 -12.14
N MET A 30 0.82 -14.96 -10.87
CA MET A 30 0.87 -16.28 -10.21
C MET A 30 -0.47 -17.00 -10.26
N HIS A 31 -1.58 -16.26 -10.09
CA HIS A 31 -2.92 -16.82 -10.19
C HIS A 31 -3.25 -17.25 -11.63
N SER A 32 -2.99 -16.38 -12.61
CA SER A 32 -3.39 -16.60 -14.01
C SER A 32 -2.49 -17.59 -14.77
N SER A 33 -1.23 -17.71 -14.37
CA SER A 33 -0.27 -18.63 -15.01
C SER A 33 -0.52 -20.12 -14.68
N GLY A 34 -1.37 -20.40 -13.69
CA GLY A 34 -1.65 -21.76 -13.24
C GLY A 34 -0.44 -22.46 -12.61
N ILE A 35 0.58 -21.70 -12.19
CA ILE A 35 1.84 -22.25 -11.64
C ILE A 35 1.64 -23.22 -10.47
N LEU A 36 0.57 -23.00 -9.68
CA LEU A 36 0.22 -23.86 -8.55
C LEU A 36 -0.26 -25.26 -9.01
N HIS A 37 -0.70 -25.39 -10.26
CA HIS A 37 -1.11 -26.65 -10.85
C HIS A 37 -0.07 -27.25 -11.80
N ASP A 38 1.11 -26.59 -11.93
CA ASP A 38 2.23 -27.14 -12.69
C ASP A 38 2.71 -28.46 -12.06
N PRO A 39 2.83 -29.56 -12.84
CA PRO A 39 3.24 -30.86 -12.30
C PRO A 39 4.56 -30.82 -11.52
N ARG A 40 5.50 -29.96 -11.94
CA ARG A 40 6.79 -29.79 -11.26
C ARG A 40 6.64 -29.11 -9.90
N PHE A 41 5.77 -28.11 -9.83
CA PHE A 41 5.45 -27.45 -8.57
C PHE A 41 4.75 -28.41 -7.62
N VAL A 42 3.73 -29.12 -8.09
CA VAL A 42 2.95 -30.09 -7.31
C VAL A 42 3.86 -31.19 -6.76
N ALA A 43 4.75 -31.73 -7.59
CA ALA A 43 5.70 -32.77 -7.16
C ALA A 43 6.63 -32.30 -6.05
N LYS A 44 7.24 -31.11 -6.21
CA LYS A 44 8.11 -30.51 -5.17
C LYS A 44 7.33 -30.19 -3.89
N PHE A 45 6.12 -29.67 -4.02
CA PHE A 45 5.29 -29.36 -2.86
C PHE A 45 4.95 -30.63 -2.06
N LYS A 46 4.59 -31.72 -2.74
CA LYS A 46 4.34 -33.03 -2.11
C LYS A 46 5.58 -33.56 -1.42
N GLU A 47 6.75 -33.45 -2.05
CA GLU A 47 8.04 -33.86 -1.48
C GLU A 47 8.37 -33.06 -0.21
N GLU A 48 8.23 -31.74 -0.25
CA GLU A 48 8.51 -30.88 0.92
C GLU A 48 7.52 -31.13 2.07
N LEU A 49 6.25 -31.38 1.75
CA LEU A 49 5.24 -31.71 2.75
C LEU A 49 5.55 -33.07 3.43
N ALA A 50 6.03 -34.08 2.67
CA ALA A 50 6.40 -35.38 3.20
C ALA A 50 7.60 -35.31 4.16
N LYS A 51 8.49 -34.32 4.01
CA LYS A 51 9.64 -34.09 4.92
C LYS A 51 9.24 -33.52 6.28
N ARG A 52 7.97 -33.05 6.44
CA ARG A 52 7.44 -32.42 7.67
C ARG A 52 6.33 -33.27 8.27
N PRO A 53 6.62 -34.41 8.91
CA PRO A 53 5.62 -35.33 9.43
C PRO A 53 4.74 -34.73 10.54
N ASP A 54 5.22 -33.67 11.21
CA ASP A 54 4.50 -33.02 12.30
C ASP A 54 3.34 -32.12 11.85
N THR A 55 3.23 -31.85 10.55
CA THR A 55 2.12 -31.10 9.97
C THR A 55 0.93 -32.01 9.63
N ASN A 56 0.37 -32.69 10.62
CA ASN A 56 -0.89 -33.41 10.44
C ASN A 56 -2.06 -32.40 10.38
N ILE A 57 -2.12 -31.66 9.25
CA ILE A 57 -3.07 -30.54 9.03
C ILE A 57 -4.46 -31.11 8.65
N GLY A 58 -4.64 -32.44 8.57
CA GLY A 58 -5.89 -33.07 8.18
C GLY A 58 -6.26 -32.89 6.71
N TYR A 59 -5.40 -32.27 5.89
CA TYR A 59 -5.61 -32.07 4.46
C TYR A 59 -4.60 -32.84 3.63
N THR A 60 -5.04 -33.34 2.47
CA THR A 60 -4.13 -33.89 1.45
C THR A 60 -3.36 -32.78 0.75
N ALA A 61 -2.21 -33.09 0.15
CA ALA A 61 -1.41 -32.11 -0.61
C ALA A 61 -2.22 -31.45 -1.74
N ASP A 62 -3.09 -32.19 -2.40
CA ASP A 62 -3.94 -31.67 -3.48
C ASP A 62 -5.02 -30.72 -2.95
N GLN A 63 -5.60 -31.01 -1.79
CA GLN A 63 -6.51 -30.11 -1.11
C GLN A 63 -5.81 -28.81 -0.70
N LEU A 64 -4.59 -28.90 -0.15
CA LEU A 64 -3.80 -27.70 0.20
C LEU A 64 -3.49 -26.84 -1.01
N ILE A 65 -3.10 -27.44 -2.14
CA ILE A 65 -2.84 -26.69 -3.38
C ILE A 65 -4.10 -25.98 -3.86
N ASN A 66 -5.27 -26.65 -3.82
CA ASN A 66 -6.54 -26.03 -4.19
C ASN A 66 -6.89 -24.87 -3.24
N HIS A 67 -6.71 -25.03 -1.93
CA HIS A 67 -6.92 -23.94 -0.96
C HIS A 67 -5.97 -22.78 -1.21
N LEU A 68 -4.70 -23.04 -1.51
CA LEU A 68 -3.72 -22.00 -1.87
C LEU A 68 -4.11 -21.28 -3.16
N ALA A 69 -4.59 -21.97 -4.18
CA ALA A 69 -5.02 -21.38 -5.44
C ALA A 69 -6.22 -20.46 -5.25
N VAL A 70 -7.23 -20.91 -4.48
CA VAL A 70 -8.40 -20.10 -4.12
C VAL A 70 -7.97 -18.91 -3.26
N GLY A 71 -7.15 -19.14 -2.24
CA GLY A 71 -6.63 -18.10 -1.37
C GLY A 71 -5.85 -17.03 -2.15
N LEU A 72 -4.98 -17.46 -3.07
CA LEU A 72 -4.21 -16.55 -3.93
C LEU A 72 -5.10 -15.66 -4.79
N LYS A 73 -6.20 -16.21 -5.34
CA LYS A 73 -7.19 -15.44 -6.09
C LYS A 73 -7.79 -14.30 -5.26
N TYR A 74 -8.32 -14.63 -4.08
CA TYR A 74 -8.92 -13.62 -3.21
C TYR A 74 -7.89 -12.61 -2.70
N TYR A 75 -6.68 -13.07 -2.43
CA TYR A 75 -5.56 -12.20 -2.02
C TYR A 75 -5.16 -11.22 -3.13
N ALA A 76 -5.10 -11.69 -4.39
CA ALA A 76 -4.86 -10.83 -5.54
C ALA A 76 -5.95 -9.76 -5.73
N ILE A 77 -7.23 -10.16 -5.63
CA ILE A 77 -8.36 -9.21 -5.70
C ILE A 77 -8.28 -8.18 -4.57
N PHE A 78 -7.99 -8.62 -3.35
CA PHE A 78 -7.81 -7.73 -2.19
C PHE A 78 -6.72 -6.68 -2.45
N TYR A 79 -5.56 -7.08 -2.99
CA TYR A 79 -4.47 -6.15 -3.31
C TYR A 79 -4.80 -5.23 -4.49
N ILE A 80 -5.62 -5.66 -5.45
CA ILE A 80 -6.14 -4.77 -6.51
C ILE A 80 -6.95 -3.64 -5.88
N VAL A 81 -7.89 -3.96 -5.00
CA VAL A 81 -8.73 -2.96 -4.31
C VAL A 81 -7.88 -2.02 -3.47
N LEU A 82 -6.92 -2.57 -2.72
CA LEU A 82 -6.00 -1.79 -1.89
C LEU A 82 -5.15 -0.83 -2.72
N THR A 83 -4.65 -1.28 -3.86
CA THR A 83 -3.88 -0.47 -4.81
C THR A 83 -4.73 0.68 -5.37
N ILE A 84 -5.98 0.42 -5.74
CA ILE A 84 -6.91 1.47 -6.20
C ILE A 84 -7.12 2.53 -5.11
N ILE A 85 -7.36 2.12 -3.87
CA ILE A 85 -7.51 3.05 -2.73
C ILE A 85 -6.25 3.89 -2.55
N ALA A 86 -5.06 3.29 -2.63
CA ALA A 86 -3.78 3.99 -2.50
C ALA A 86 -3.56 5.03 -3.61
N ILE A 87 -3.93 4.69 -4.86
CA ILE A 87 -3.86 5.62 -6.00
C ILE A 87 -4.83 6.78 -5.79
N ILE A 88 -6.09 6.51 -5.41
CA ILE A 88 -7.10 7.55 -5.13
C ILE A 88 -6.59 8.46 -4.00
N ALA A 89 -6.05 7.91 -2.93
CA ALA A 89 -5.49 8.68 -1.83
C ALA A 89 -4.34 9.59 -2.31
N THR A 90 -3.47 9.10 -3.20
CA THR A 90 -2.37 9.87 -3.78
C THR A 90 -2.87 11.01 -4.67
N ILE A 91 -3.93 10.79 -5.45
CA ILE A 91 -4.57 11.84 -6.25
C ILE A 91 -5.19 12.92 -5.35
N LEU A 92 -5.83 12.49 -4.25
CA LEU A 92 -6.48 13.36 -3.27
C LEU A 92 -5.49 14.05 -2.29
N ILE A 93 -4.20 14.06 -2.55
CA ILE A 93 -3.16 14.56 -1.64
C ILE A 93 -3.33 16.04 -1.26
N LYS A 94 -4.07 16.80 -2.08
CA LYS A 94 -4.47 18.17 -1.76
C LYS A 94 -5.43 18.23 -0.57
N LYS A 95 -6.30 17.23 -0.40
CA LYS A 95 -7.19 17.06 0.76
C LYS A 95 -6.44 16.29 1.85
N ARG A 96 -5.47 16.96 2.48
CA ARG A 96 -4.45 16.36 3.36
C ARG A 96 -4.99 15.38 4.40
N ILE A 97 -6.09 15.72 5.09
CA ILE A 97 -6.65 14.88 6.16
C ILE A 97 -7.19 13.58 5.57
N VAL A 98 -8.02 13.67 4.53
CA VAL A 98 -8.62 12.50 3.87
C VAL A 98 -7.55 11.61 3.27
N SER A 99 -6.61 12.19 2.50
CA SER A 99 -5.50 11.44 1.91
C SER A 99 -4.60 10.83 2.98
N GLY A 100 -4.29 11.58 4.05
CA GLY A 100 -3.48 11.09 5.15
C GLY A 100 -4.10 9.88 5.85
N ILE A 101 -5.42 9.92 6.14
CA ILE A 101 -6.14 8.80 6.74
C ILE A 101 -6.14 7.59 5.80
N LEU A 102 -6.45 7.78 4.51
CA LEU A 102 -6.47 6.69 3.54
C LEU A 102 -5.09 6.03 3.38
N LEU A 103 -4.02 6.83 3.25
CA LEU A 103 -2.65 6.30 3.15
C LEU A 103 -2.20 5.59 4.43
N LEU A 104 -2.62 6.08 5.59
CA LEU A 104 -2.34 5.43 6.87
C LEU A 104 -3.04 4.07 6.95
N LEU A 105 -4.31 3.99 6.55
CA LEU A 105 -5.05 2.72 6.49
C LEU A 105 -4.39 1.74 5.53
N VAL A 106 -4.03 2.20 4.32
CA VAL A 106 -3.29 1.37 3.34
C VAL A 106 -1.98 0.87 3.94
N ALA A 107 -1.21 1.72 4.64
CA ALA A 107 0.04 1.33 5.28
C ALA A 107 -0.17 0.23 6.32
N ILE A 108 -1.13 0.40 7.22
CA ILE A 108 -1.41 -0.58 8.29
C ILE A 108 -1.87 -1.91 7.69
N ILE A 109 -2.83 -1.87 6.76
CA ILE A 109 -3.36 -3.07 6.13
C ILE A 109 -2.23 -3.80 5.37
N THR A 110 -1.43 -3.08 4.60
CA THR A 110 -0.29 -3.66 3.86
C THR A 110 0.74 -4.26 4.81
N ALA A 111 1.06 -3.59 5.93
CA ALA A 111 2.02 -4.08 6.91
C ALA A 111 1.56 -5.43 7.51
N VAL A 112 0.29 -5.52 7.91
CA VAL A 112 -0.27 -6.73 8.51
C VAL A 112 -0.38 -7.87 7.49
N THR A 113 -0.86 -7.57 6.27
CA THR A 113 -1.19 -8.62 5.30
C THR A 113 0.00 -9.08 4.47
N SER A 114 1.05 -8.25 4.30
CA SER A 114 2.21 -8.62 3.48
C SER A 114 3.25 -9.48 4.20
N GLY A 115 3.13 -9.67 5.52
CA GLY A 115 4.13 -10.42 6.30
C GLY A 115 5.56 -9.86 6.19
N GLY A 116 5.69 -8.56 5.93
CA GLY A 116 6.99 -7.88 5.79
C GLY A 116 7.54 -7.80 4.36
N VAL A 117 6.94 -8.48 3.38
CA VAL A 117 7.44 -8.46 1.98
C VAL A 117 7.37 -7.05 1.38
N LEU A 118 6.38 -6.25 1.76
CA LEU A 118 6.15 -4.90 1.24
C LEU A 118 6.64 -3.78 2.19
N ILE A 119 7.71 -4.02 2.95
CA ILE A 119 8.32 -3.02 3.83
C ILE A 119 8.49 -1.65 3.14
N PRO A 120 9.09 -1.54 1.95
CA PRO A 120 9.26 -0.24 1.31
C PRO A 120 7.92 0.46 1.02
N SER A 121 6.89 -0.28 0.62
CA SER A 121 5.59 0.29 0.29
C SER A 121 4.88 0.85 1.52
N TYR A 122 4.68 0.04 2.56
CA TYR A 122 3.92 0.50 3.72
C TYR A 122 4.67 1.55 4.53
N LEU A 123 6.00 1.49 4.62
CA LEU A 123 6.79 2.53 5.27
C LEU A 123 6.65 3.88 4.55
N LEU A 124 6.74 3.90 3.22
CA LEU A 124 6.58 5.12 2.45
C LEU A 124 5.17 5.69 2.58
N HIS A 125 4.12 4.87 2.53
CA HIS A 125 2.76 5.33 2.76
C HIS A 125 2.58 5.91 4.16
N PHE A 126 3.18 5.27 5.17
CA PHE A 126 3.14 5.73 6.55
C PHE A 126 3.85 7.09 6.72
N ILE A 127 5.05 7.24 6.14
CA ILE A 127 5.81 8.50 6.15
C ILE A 127 4.98 9.60 5.48
N VAL A 128 4.40 9.33 4.30
CA VAL A 128 3.57 10.32 3.59
C VAL A 128 2.35 10.70 4.41
N ALA A 129 1.69 9.74 5.05
CA ALA A 129 0.55 10.01 5.93
C ALA A 129 0.93 10.94 7.09
N ILE A 130 2.05 10.68 7.77
CA ILE A 130 2.57 11.55 8.83
C ILE A 130 2.88 12.95 8.29
N MET A 131 3.57 13.04 7.14
CA MET A 131 3.88 14.33 6.52
C MET A 131 2.61 15.15 6.23
N LEU A 132 1.54 14.49 5.78
CA LEU A 132 0.25 15.15 5.51
C LEU A 132 -0.43 15.66 6.78
N PHE A 133 -0.25 15.00 7.91
CA PHE A 133 -0.80 15.46 9.20
C PHE A 133 0.03 16.60 9.80
N VAL A 134 1.37 16.50 9.75
CA VAL A 134 2.27 17.44 10.40
C VAL A 134 2.41 18.74 9.60
N ARG A 135 2.57 18.67 8.29
CA ARG A 135 2.77 19.84 7.43
C ARG A 135 1.45 20.55 7.16
N LYS A 136 1.12 21.54 7.99
CA LYS A 136 -0.04 22.42 7.79
C LYS A 136 0.18 23.31 6.56
N ASP A 137 -0.88 23.52 5.77
CA ASP A 137 -0.86 24.55 4.73
C ASP A 137 -0.74 25.90 5.45
N GLN A 138 0.30 26.67 5.12
CA GLN A 138 0.36 28.05 5.55
C GLN A 138 -0.78 28.76 4.81
N GLY A 139 -1.81 29.19 5.56
CA GLY A 139 -2.86 30.04 5.03
C GLY A 139 -2.27 31.27 4.34
N PRO A 140 -3.05 32.00 3.55
CA PRO A 140 -2.59 33.26 2.97
C PRO A 140 -1.97 34.09 4.09
N ALA A 141 -0.73 34.56 3.87
CA ALA A 141 -0.08 35.45 4.82
C ALA A 141 -1.09 36.58 5.13
N LYS A 142 -1.42 36.76 6.42
CA LYS A 142 -2.24 37.91 6.83
C LYS A 142 -1.60 39.13 6.17
N PRO A 143 -2.41 39.98 5.49
CA PRO A 143 -1.90 41.26 5.03
C PRO A 143 -1.23 41.92 6.25
N LEU A 144 0.01 42.35 6.08
CA LEU A 144 0.63 43.23 7.07
C LEU A 144 -0.38 44.35 7.26
N GLU A 145 -0.97 44.45 8.45
CA GLU A 145 -1.74 45.62 8.83
C GLU A 145 -0.81 46.81 8.55
N THR A 146 -1.18 47.60 7.56
CA THR A 146 -0.52 48.86 7.27
C THR A 146 -0.63 49.64 8.58
N ILE A 147 0.51 49.78 9.27
CA ILE A 147 0.58 50.66 10.42
C ILE A 147 0.22 52.03 9.81
N GLU A 148 -1.02 52.43 9.99
CA GLU A 148 -1.40 53.81 9.75
C GLU A 148 -0.49 54.64 10.64
N THR A 149 0.49 55.27 10.02
CA THR A 149 1.25 56.34 10.65
C THR A 149 0.23 57.43 11.00
N ILE A 150 -0.19 57.44 12.26
CA ILE A 150 -0.96 58.55 12.83
C ILE A 150 -0.02 59.74 12.76
N ASN A 151 -0.15 60.53 11.72
CA ASN A 151 0.44 61.88 11.66
C ASN A 151 -0.31 62.72 12.69
N TYR A 152 0.30 62.86 13.87
CA TYR A 152 -0.08 63.94 14.79
C TYR A 152 0.66 65.22 14.32
N LEU A 153 -0.09 66.10 13.69
CA LEU A 153 0.25 67.52 13.58
C LEU A 153 -0.36 68.28 14.76
#